data_2f4daf987330c50472aec2f28a2f3eb5
#
_entry.id   2f4daf987330c50472aec2f28a2f3eb5
#
_cell.length_a   1.000
_cell.length_b   1.000
_cell.length_c   1.000
_cell.angle_alpha   90.00
_cell.angle_beta   90.00
_cell.angle_gamma   90.00
#
_symmetry.space_group_name_H-M   'P 1'
#
loop_
_entity.id
_entity.type
_entity.pdbx_description
1 polymer ?
#
loop_
_entity_poly.entity_id
_entity_poly.type
_entity_poly.pdbx_seq_one_letter_code
_entity_poly.pdbx_strand_id
1 'polypeptide(L)'
;LKTQSPIFTASDMIRDVGVLICIAWFVLAFIRGAEKEFSNYSNNVDAHTAEAISKLLRLTVIITSALVILQTLGFSISGVLAMGGIGGIAIGFAAKDLLANFFGGLIIYLDRPFTIGDWIRSPDRNIEGTVEVIGWRVTMIRNFESQPIYVPNSIFTNIVVENPSRMANRRIYETVGLRYSDLDSMGKIVKEVTAM
;
A
#
# COMPACT_ATOMS: atom_id res chain seq x y z
N LEU A 1 36.37 18.03 39.52
CA LEU A 1 35.27 19.01 39.51
C LEU A 1 35.56 20.02 38.39
N LYS A 2 35.10 19.74 37.16
CA LYS A 2 35.15 20.74 36.10
C LYS A 2 33.93 21.65 36.29
N THR A 3 34.10 22.78 36.93
CA THR A 3 33.16 23.90 36.89
C THR A 3 33.19 24.45 35.45
N GLN A 4 32.33 23.95 34.59
CA GLN A 4 32.05 24.58 33.29
C GLN A 4 31.43 25.92 33.63
N SER A 5 32.07 27.01 33.21
CA SER A 5 31.52 28.36 33.40
C SER A 5 30.20 28.49 32.64
N PRO A 6 29.17 29.18 33.16
CA PRO A 6 27.86 29.30 32.53
C PRO A 6 27.92 29.92 31.11
N ILE A 7 29.02 30.56 30.75
CA ILE A 7 29.26 31.10 29.43
C ILE A 7 29.51 30.00 28.37
N PHE A 8 30.21 28.93 28.74
CA PHE A 8 30.46 27.83 27.80
C PHE A 8 29.18 27.01 27.52
N THR A 9 28.35 26.80 28.55
CA THR A 9 27.05 26.14 28.35
C THR A 9 26.08 26.93 27.49
N ALA A 10 26.09 28.29 27.62
CA ALA A 10 25.27 29.16 26.79
C ALA A 10 25.74 29.16 25.31
N SER A 11 27.06 29.18 25.08
CA SER A 11 27.60 29.17 23.70
C SER A 11 27.31 27.85 22.98
N ASP A 12 27.39 26.69 23.68
CA ASP A 12 27.05 25.39 23.12
C ASP A 12 25.58 25.32 22.80
N MET A 13 24.71 25.81 23.67
CA MET A 13 23.26 25.85 23.43
C MET A 13 22.88 26.69 22.20
N ILE A 14 23.47 27.87 22.07
CA ILE A 14 23.24 28.76 20.90
C ILE A 14 23.71 28.08 19.61
N ARG A 15 24.86 27.45 19.62
CA ARG A 15 25.39 26.72 18.48
C ARG A 15 24.44 25.56 18.08
N ASP A 16 24.01 24.77 19.05
CA ASP A 16 23.17 23.58 18.79
C ASP A 16 21.79 23.99 18.26
N VAL A 17 21.18 25.02 18.85
CA VAL A 17 19.91 25.56 18.33
C VAL A 17 20.11 26.17 16.92
N GLY A 18 21.22 26.89 16.68
CA GLY A 18 21.53 27.43 15.37
C GLY A 18 21.68 26.37 14.30
N VAL A 19 22.38 25.28 14.60
CA VAL A 19 22.53 24.11 13.69
C VAL A 19 21.17 23.46 13.41
N LEU A 20 20.34 23.26 14.44
CA LEU A 20 19.00 22.69 14.27
C LEU A 20 18.11 23.56 13.37
N ILE A 21 18.14 24.87 13.55
CA ILE A 21 17.39 25.81 12.69
C ILE A 21 17.89 25.73 11.23
N CYS A 22 19.20 25.67 11.01
CA CYS A 22 19.76 25.55 9.66
C CYS A 22 19.36 24.22 9.00
N ILE A 23 19.40 23.11 9.73
CA ILE A 23 18.95 21.81 9.23
C ILE A 23 17.45 21.85 8.89
N ALA A 24 16.62 22.37 9.80
CA ALA A 24 15.18 22.48 9.58
C ALA A 24 14.88 23.34 8.35
N TRP A 25 15.55 24.47 8.22
CA TRP A 25 15.40 25.36 7.06
C TRP A 25 15.80 24.67 5.76
N PHE A 26 16.93 23.94 5.76
CA PHE A 26 17.40 23.18 4.60
C PHE A 26 16.38 22.11 4.18
N VAL A 27 15.87 21.31 5.14
CA VAL A 27 14.86 20.27 4.86
C VAL A 27 13.56 20.88 4.34
N LEU A 28 13.10 21.99 4.93
CA LEU A 28 11.92 22.72 4.46
C LEU A 28 12.11 23.32 3.05
N ALA A 29 13.30 23.80 2.74
CA ALA A 29 13.65 24.31 1.41
C ALA A 29 13.69 23.16 0.39
N PHE A 30 14.26 22.01 0.78
CA PHE A 30 14.29 20.82 -0.05
C PHE A 30 12.88 20.29 -0.38
N ILE A 31 11.98 20.20 0.63
CA ILE A 31 10.59 19.79 0.42
C ILE A 31 9.89 20.74 -0.57
N ARG A 32 10.10 22.06 -0.47
CA ARG A 32 9.53 23.04 -1.40
C ARG A 32 10.07 22.90 -2.82
N GLY A 33 11.37 22.60 -2.94
CA GLY A 33 12.00 22.34 -4.24
C GLY A 33 11.47 21.09 -4.91
N ALA A 34 11.36 20.00 -4.13
CA ALA A 34 10.82 18.73 -4.61
C ALA A 34 9.35 18.86 -5.05
N GLU A 35 8.51 19.57 -4.27
CA GLU A 35 7.11 19.84 -4.63
C GLU A 35 6.98 20.53 -6.00
N LYS A 36 7.81 21.55 -6.22
CA LYS A 36 7.80 22.32 -7.47
C LYS A 36 8.23 21.46 -8.67
N GLU A 37 9.22 20.61 -8.49
CA GLU A 37 9.73 19.72 -9.55
C GLU A 37 8.71 18.62 -9.88
N PHE A 38 8.12 17.99 -8.86
CA PHE A 38 7.06 16.98 -9.05
C PHE A 38 5.82 17.56 -9.73
N SER A 39 5.41 18.78 -9.39
CA SER A 39 4.28 19.45 -10.04
C SER A 39 4.52 19.73 -11.52
N ASN A 40 5.78 19.94 -11.93
CA ASN A 40 6.12 20.25 -13.32
C ASN A 40 6.31 18.99 -14.19
N TYR A 41 6.73 17.86 -13.60
CA TYR A 41 7.18 16.68 -14.35
C TYR A 41 6.09 15.61 -14.52
N SER A 42 5.08 15.57 -13.66
CA SER A 42 4.13 14.47 -13.65
C SER A 42 2.75 14.90 -14.15
N ASN A 43 2.44 14.55 -15.41
CA ASN A 43 1.09 14.62 -15.97
C ASN A 43 0.08 13.66 -15.27
N ASN A 44 0.54 12.77 -14.37
CA ASN A 44 -0.27 11.69 -13.79
C ASN A 44 -0.48 11.80 -12.27
N VAL A 45 0.21 12.72 -11.59
CA VAL A 45 -0.01 12.96 -10.15
C VAL A 45 -0.78 14.27 -10.02
N ASP A 46 -2.00 14.20 -9.49
CA ASP A 46 -2.78 15.40 -9.20
C ASP A 46 -1.95 16.38 -8.36
N ALA A 47 -1.79 17.61 -8.84
CA ALA A 47 -1.04 18.66 -8.15
C ALA A 47 -1.51 18.82 -6.69
N HIS A 48 -2.79 18.59 -6.43
CA HIS A 48 -3.39 18.57 -5.09
C HIS A 48 -2.81 17.49 -4.18
N THR A 49 -2.48 16.30 -4.71
CA THR A 49 -1.88 15.21 -3.92
C THR A 49 -0.45 15.55 -3.52
N ALA A 50 0.36 16.07 -4.44
CA ALA A 50 1.73 16.52 -4.15
C ALA A 50 1.75 17.65 -3.11
N GLU A 51 0.84 18.62 -3.23
CA GLU A 51 0.67 19.71 -2.28
C GLU A 51 0.27 19.20 -0.87
N ALA A 52 -0.68 18.25 -0.79
CA ALA A 52 -1.12 17.67 0.48
C ALA A 52 0.02 16.94 1.19
N ILE A 53 0.79 16.11 0.46
CA ILE A 53 1.95 15.40 1.00
C ILE A 53 3.02 16.39 1.49
N SER A 54 3.32 17.41 0.70
CA SER A 54 4.31 18.44 1.07
C SER A 54 3.90 19.21 2.31
N LYS A 55 2.60 19.52 2.47
CA LYS A 55 2.08 20.17 3.69
C LYS A 55 2.27 19.28 4.93
N LEU A 56 1.96 17.99 4.82
CA LEU A 56 2.15 17.05 5.93
C LEU A 56 3.62 16.90 6.30
N LEU A 57 4.52 16.76 5.32
CA LEU A 57 5.95 16.68 5.55
C LEU A 57 6.49 17.94 6.23
N ARG A 58 6.10 19.13 5.76
CA ARG A 58 6.49 20.40 6.40
C ARG A 58 6.00 20.51 7.83
N LEU A 59 4.74 20.13 8.09
CA LEU A 59 4.18 20.13 9.44
C LEU A 59 4.97 19.22 10.38
N THR A 60 5.31 18.01 9.92
CA THR A 60 6.13 17.07 10.68
C THR A 60 7.50 17.64 11.01
N VAL A 61 8.19 18.24 10.03
CA VAL A 61 9.51 18.87 10.24
C VAL A 61 9.42 20.03 11.24
N ILE A 62 8.39 20.88 11.12
CA ILE A 62 8.21 22.03 12.03
C ILE A 62 7.96 21.53 13.46
N ILE A 63 7.04 20.58 13.66
CA ILE A 63 6.73 20.03 14.99
C ILE A 63 7.96 19.39 15.60
N THR A 64 8.65 18.51 14.84
CA THR A 64 9.85 17.79 15.35
C THR A 64 10.96 18.78 15.69
N SER A 65 11.25 19.75 14.82
CA SER A 65 12.26 20.76 15.08
C SER A 65 11.93 21.61 16.30
N ALA A 66 10.68 22.02 16.47
CA ALA A 66 10.25 22.79 17.64
C ALA A 66 10.43 21.99 18.94
N LEU A 67 10.06 20.70 18.95
CA LEU A 67 10.26 19.84 20.13
C LEU A 67 11.73 19.66 20.47
N VAL A 68 12.59 19.42 19.48
CA VAL A 68 14.04 19.28 19.70
C VAL A 68 14.66 20.57 20.22
N ILE A 69 14.26 21.73 19.68
CA ILE A 69 14.73 23.04 20.17
C ILE A 69 14.30 23.26 21.63
N LEU A 70 13.03 22.99 21.98
CA LEU A 70 12.52 23.09 23.34
C LEU A 70 13.33 22.20 24.31
N GLN A 71 13.63 20.97 23.89
CA GLN A 71 14.45 20.04 24.67
C GLN A 71 15.89 20.58 24.87
N THR A 72 16.50 21.12 23.81
CA THR A 72 17.83 21.72 23.87
C THR A 72 17.87 22.93 24.82
N LEU A 73 16.77 23.68 24.90
CA LEU A 73 16.59 24.80 25.82
C LEU A 73 16.33 24.37 27.27
N GLY A 74 16.29 23.05 27.54
CA GLY A 74 16.09 22.49 28.89
C GLY A 74 14.64 22.31 29.30
N PHE A 75 13.68 22.53 28.39
CA PHE A 75 12.26 22.24 28.69
C PHE A 75 11.99 20.75 28.65
N SER A 76 11.22 20.24 29.61
CA SER A 76 10.76 18.83 29.60
C SER A 76 9.67 18.65 28.56
N ILE A 77 9.97 17.89 27.51
CA ILE A 77 8.99 17.52 26.46
C ILE A 77 8.25 16.21 26.76
N SER A 78 8.53 15.57 27.91
CA SER A 78 7.97 14.25 28.26
C SER A 78 6.43 14.25 28.25
N GLY A 79 5.79 15.29 28.75
CA GLY A 79 4.33 15.44 28.73
C GLY A 79 3.77 15.55 27.31
N VAL A 80 4.45 16.32 26.45
CA VAL A 80 4.06 16.48 25.03
C VAL A 80 4.21 15.15 24.29
N LEU A 81 5.31 14.42 24.54
CA LEU A 81 5.53 13.10 23.94
C LEU A 81 4.52 12.06 24.43
N ALA A 82 4.15 12.09 25.71
CA ALA A 82 3.13 11.19 26.24
C ALA A 82 1.76 11.45 25.60
N MET A 83 1.35 12.71 25.50
CA MET A 83 0.10 13.08 24.80
C MET A 83 0.17 12.79 23.29
N GLY A 84 1.31 13.08 22.67
CA GLY A 84 1.58 12.77 21.26
C GLY A 84 1.55 11.27 20.98
N GLY A 85 2.00 10.43 21.93
CA GLY A 85 1.92 8.97 21.86
C GLY A 85 0.47 8.48 21.81
N ILE A 86 -0.40 9.01 22.66
CA ILE A 86 -1.84 8.68 22.66
C ILE A 86 -2.48 9.15 21.35
N GLY A 87 -2.20 10.39 20.92
CA GLY A 87 -2.65 10.92 19.63
C GLY A 87 -2.12 10.11 18.44
N GLY A 88 -0.88 9.65 18.50
CA GLY A 88 -0.26 8.78 17.49
C GLY A 88 -0.96 7.44 17.36
N ILE A 89 -1.38 6.84 18.47
CA ILE A 89 -2.18 5.60 18.46
C ILE A 89 -3.52 5.84 17.75
N ALA A 90 -4.21 6.94 18.07
CA ALA A 90 -5.48 7.28 17.43
C ALA A 90 -5.32 7.49 15.91
N ILE A 91 -4.28 8.21 15.49
CA ILE A 91 -3.94 8.41 14.07
C ILE A 91 -3.57 7.07 13.40
N GLY A 92 -2.81 6.22 14.10
CA GLY A 92 -2.44 4.88 13.62
C GLY A 92 -3.66 4.00 13.35
N PHE A 93 -4.66 4.01 14.25
CA PHE A 93 -5.92 3.31 14.02
C PHE A 93 -6.71 3.89 12.86
N ALA A 94 -6.75 5.21 12.72
CA ALA A 94 -7.40 5.86 11.59
C ALA A 94 -6.73 5.54 10.24
N ALA A 95 -5.40 5.37 10.23
CA ALA A 95 -4.61 5.04 9.04
C ALA A 95 -4.50 3.54 8.75
N LYS A 96 -5.00 2.66 9.63
CA LYS A 96 -4.85 1.20 9.54
C LYS A 96 -5.21 0.64 8.17
N ASP A 97 -6.37 1.00 7.64
CA ASP A 97 -6.85 0.45 6.36
C ASP A 97 -6.02 0.96 5.17
N LEU A 98 -5.52 2.19 5.25
CA LEU A 98 -4.62 2.73 4.24
C LEU A 98 -3.31 1.92 4.18
N LEU A 99 -2.71 1.67 5.35
CA LEU A 99 -1.49 0.87 5.47
C LEU A 99 -1.72 -0.58 5.05
N ALA A 100 -2.85 -1.18 5.44
CA ALA A 100 -3.19 -2.55 5.04
C ALA A 100 -3.30 -2.68 3.52
N ASN A 101 -3.89 -1.71 2.84
CA ASN A 101 -3.98 -1.70 1.38
C ASN A 101 -2.62 -1.48 0.70
N PHE A 102 -1.79 -0.60 1.24
CA PHE A 102 -0.43 -0.38 0.75
C PHE A 102 0.42 -1.66 0.85
N PHE A 103 0.44 -2.30 2.02
CA PHE A 103 1.16 -3.57 2.20
C PHE A 103 0.55 -4.70 1.38
N GLY A 104 -0.77 -4.75 1.23
CA GLY A 104 -1.44 -5.69 0.33
C GLY A 104 -0.96 -5.54 -1.12
N GLY A 105 -0.87 -4.32 -1.63
CA GLY A 105 -0.32 -4.04 -2.96
C GLY A 105 1.15 -4.43 -3.08
N LEU A 106 1.95 -4.17 -2.04
CA LEU A 106 3.36 -4.56 -2.00
C LEU A 106 3.53 -6.09 -2.06
N ILE A 107 2.72 -6.84 -1.30
CA ILE A 107 2.72 -8.32 -1.31
C ILE A 107 2.36 -8.83 -2.71
N ILE A 108 1.31 -8.29 -3.34
CA ILE A 108 0.95 -8.67 -4.71
C ILE A 108 2.12 -8.45 -5.67
N TYR A 109 2.86 -7.34 -5.52
CA TYR A 109 4.01 -7.02 -6.35
C TYR A 109 5.21 -7.94 -6.11
N LEU A 110 5.47 -8.33 -4.85
CA LEU A 110 6.60 -9.19 -4.49
C LEU A 110 6.34 -10.65 -4.80
N ASP A 111 5.21 -11.19 -4.31
CA ASP A 111 4.87 -12.62 -4.41
C ASP A 111 4.23 -12.99 -5.75
N ARG A 112 3.65 -12.01 -6.45
CA ARG A 112 3.03 -12.14 -7.77
C ARG A 112 2.06 -13.32 -7.88
N PRO A 113 1.07 -13.45 -6.99
CA PRO A 113 0.05 -14.48 -7.11
C PRO A 113 -0.71 -14.36 -8.44
N PHE A 114 -0.81 -13.14 -8.94
CA PHE A 114 -1.32 -12.80 -10.28
C PHE A 114 -0.59 -11.57 -10.84
N THR A 115 -0.69 -11.36 -12.14
CA THR A 115 -0.11 -10.22 -12.86
C THR A 115 -1.18 -9.55 -13.72
N ILE A 116 -0.86 -8.35 -14.23
CA ILE A 116 -1.74 -7.66 -15.20
C ILE A 116 -1.94 -8.57 -16.42
N GLY A 117 -3.20 -8.75 -16.81
CA GLY A 117 -3.62 -9.65 -17.88
C GLY A 117 -4.05 -11.03 -17.41
N ASP A 118 -3.77 -11.44 -16.16
CA ASP A 118 -4.23 -12.72 -15.63
C ASP A 118 -5.75 -12.66 -15.36
N TRP A 119 -6.43 -13.72 -15.70
CA TRP A 119 -7.79 -13.98 -15.23
C TRP A 119 -7.71 -14.59 -13.84
N ILE A 120 -8.35 -13.94 -12.87
CA ILE A 120 -8.41 -14.41 -11.49
C ILE A 120 -9.85 -14.59 -11.03
N ARG A 121 -10.03 -15.48 -10.07
CA ARG A 121 -11.30 -15.74 -9.42
C ARG A 121 -11.10 -15.91 -7.93
N SER A 122 -12.02 -15.35 -7.14
CA SER A 122 -12.13 -15.58 -5.71
C SER A 122 -13.54 -16.03 -5.38
N PRO A 123 -13.75 -17.32 -5.08
CA PRO A 123 -15.06 -17.86 -4.73
C PRO A 123 -15.61 -17.24 -3.45
N ASP A 124 -14.73 -16.90 -2.49
CA ASP A 124 -15.09 -16.36 -1.17
C ASP A 124 -15.81 -15.01 -1.26
N ARG A 125 -15.49 -14.20 -2.26
CA ARG A 125 -16.01 -12.84 -2.44
C ARG A 125 -16.77 -12.64 -3.75
N ASN A 126 -16.96 -13.69 -4.51
CA ASN A 126 -17.62 -13.65 -5.82
C ASN A 126 -16.96 -12.62 -6.76
N ILE A 127 -15.63 -12.52 -6.69
CA ILE A 127 -14.81 -11.66 -7.55
C ILE A 127 -14.29 -12.55 -8.69
N GLU A 128 -14.54 -12.15 -9.93
CA GLU A 128 -14.02 -12.83 -11.11
C GLU A 128 -13.79 -11.85 -12.24
N GLY A 129 -12.66 -12.00 -12.94
CA GLY A 129 -12.34 -11.19 -14.11
C GLY A 129 -10.85 -11.09 -14.40
N THR A 130 -10.50 -10.28 -15.38
CA THR A 130 -9.12 -10.06 -15.81
C THR A 130 -8.52 -8.84 -15.11
N VAL A 131 -7.32 -8.99 -14.55
CA VAL A 131 -6.58 -7.91 -13.89
C VAL A 131 -6.10 -6.91 -14.92
N GLU A 132 -6.54 -5.64 -14.84
CA GLU A 132 -6.10 -4.58 -15.75
C GLU A 132 -5.04 -3.68 -15.14
N VAL A 133 -5.20 -3.33 -13.85
CA VAL A 133 -4.27 -2.43 -13.17
C VAL A 133 -4.05 -2.90 -11.74
N ILE A 134 -2.81 -2.95 -11.30
CA ILE A 134 -2.44 -3.15 -9.90
C ILE A 134 -1.92 -1.81 -9.38
N GLY A 135 -2.75 -1.10 -8.63
CA GLY A 135 -2.39 0.17 -8.00
C GLY A 135 -1.78 -0.07 -6.61
N TRP A 136 -1.27 1.00 -6.00
CA TRP A 136 -0.70 0.94 -4.65
C TRP A 136 -1.72 0.63 -3.54
N ARG A 137 -3.00 0.95 -3.76
CA ARG A 137 -4.12 0.75 -2.82
C ARG A 137 -5.21 -0.16 -3.33
N VAL A 138 -5.45 -0.16 -4.64
CA VAL A 138 -6.59 -0.81 -5.28
C VAL A 138 -6.11 -1.52 -6.54
N THR A 139 -6.56 -2.76 -6.73
CA THR A 139 -6.43 -3.50 -7.98
C THR A 139 -7.73 -3.39 -8.77
N MET A 140 -7.64 -3.04 -10.04
CA MET A 140 -8.77 -2.99 -10.95
C MET A 140 -8.85 -4.28 -11.77
N ILE A 141 -10.02 -4.92 -11.73
CA ILE A 141 -10.35 -6.16 -12.43
C ILE A 141 -11.53 -5.86 -13.34
N ARG A 142 -11.49 -6.35 -14.56
CA ARG A 142 -12.62 -6.27 -15.49
C ARG A 142 -13.36 -7.61 -15.52
N ASN A 143 -14.64 -7.57 -15.18
CA ASN A 143 -15.47 -8.77 -15.25
C ASN A 143 -15.88 -9.10 -16.71
N PHE A 144 -16.58 -10.23 -16.91
CA PHE A 144 -17.03 -10.65 -18.23
C PHE A 144 -18.09 -9.74 -18.84
N GLU A 145 -18.77 -8.92 -18.04
CA GLU A 145 -19.70 -7.89 -18.50
C GLU A 145 -19.00 -6.58 -18.88
N SER A 146 -17.66 -6.60 -18.92
CA SER A 146 -16.82 -5.42 -19.20
C SER A 146 -16.89 -4.32 -18.14
N GLN A 147 -17.39 -4.61 -16.94
CA GLN A 147 -17.46 -3.66 -15.84
C GLN A 147 -16.15 -3.67 -15.04
N PRO A 148 -15.62 -2.51 -14.68
CA PRO A 148 -14.45 -2.43 -13.80
C PRO A 148 -14.87 -2.68 -12.35
N ILE A 149 -14.20 -3.63 -11.69
CA ILE A 149 -14.33 -3.93 -10.27
C ILE A 149 -13.08 -3.40 -9.57
N TYR A 150 -13.25 -2.52 -8.60
CA TYR A 150 -12.15 -1.96 -7.80
C TYR A 150 -12.04 -2.69 -6.48
N VAL A 151 -11.01 -3.51 -6.34
CA VAL A 151 -10.79 -4.34 -5.16
C VAL A 151 -9.67 -3.75 -4.32
N PRO A 152 -9.91 -3.37 -3.05
CA PRO A 152 -8.85 -2.97 -2.13
C PRO A 152 -7.79 -4.07 -1.98
N ASN A 153 -6.51 -3.71 -2.08
CA ASN A 153 -5.43 -4.71 -2.08
C ASN A 153 -5.35 -5.53 -0.79
N SER A 154 -5.76 -4.95 0.34
CA SER A 154 -5.82 -5.66 1.63
C SER A 154 -6.78 -6.86 1.63
N ILE A 155 -7.75 -6.90 0.72
CA ILE A 155 -8.67 -8.03 0.59
C ILE A 155 -7.92 -9.27 0.13
N PHE A 156 -7.01 -9.13 -0.84
CA PHE A 156 -6.24 -10.24 -1.41
C PHE A 156 -5.32 -10.94 -0.40
N THR A 157 -4.99 -10.31 0.72
CA THR A 157 -4.20 -10.93 1.80
C THR A 157 -5.03 -11.90 2.67
N ASN A 158 -6.36 -11.88 2.54
CA ASN A 158 -7.28 -12.60 3.42
C ASN A 158 -8.29 -13.49 2.69
N ILE A 159 -8.18 -13.63 1.37
CA ILE A 159 -9.08 -14.43 0.55
C ILE A 159 -8.31 -15.48 -0.23
N VAL A 160 -9.01 -16.53 -0.66
CA VAL A 160 -8.46 -17.47 -1.63
C VAL A 160 -8.52 -16.86 -3.02
N VAL A 161 -7.40 -16.88 -3.72
CA VAL A 161 -7.31 -16.43 -5.12
C VAL A 161 -6.94 -17.61 -5.99
N GLU A 162 -7.82 -17.94 -6.90
CA GLU A 162 -7.58 -18.89 -7.98
C GLU A 162 -7.06 -18.11 -9.20
N ASN A 163 -6.02 -18.64 -9.86
CA ASN A 163 -5.49 -18.05 -11.09
C ASN A 163 -5.62 -19.06 -12.25
N PRO A 164 -6.75 -19.06 -12.95
CA PRO A 164 -6.97 -19.98 -14.08
C PRO A 164 -6.01 -19.73 -15.26
N SER A 165 -5.44 -18.53 -15.39
CA SER A 165 -4.44 -18.24 -16.43
C SER A 165 -3.14 -19.02 -16.26
N ARG A 166 -2.87 -19.53 -15.05
CA ARG A 166 -1.68 -20.32 -14.71
C ARG A 166 -1.96 -21.81 -14.51
N MET A 167 -3.13 -22.29 -14.97
CA MET A 167 -3.43 -23.72 -14.92
C MET A 167 -2.46 -24.53 -15.81
N ALA A 168 -1.88 -25.58 -15.24
CA ALA A 168 -1.07 -26.53 -16.01
C ALA A 168 -1.94 -27.38 -16.95
N ASN A 169 -3.12 -27.81 -16.48
CA ASN A 169 -4.07 -28.63 -17.22
C ASN A 169 -5.50 -28.20 -16.88
N ARG A 170 -6.38 -28.21 -17.87
CA ARG A 170 -7.80 -27.96 -17.67
C ARG A 170 -8.52 -29.31 -17.52
N ARG A 171 -9.18 -29.51 -16.40
CA ARG A 171 -10.05 -30.66 -16.20
C ARG A 171 -11.33 -30.47 -17.04
N ILE A 172 -11.61 -31.42 -17.91
CA ILE A 172 -12.89 -31.54 -18.59
C ILE A 172 -13.71 -32.58 -17.80
N TYR A 173 -14.84 -32.12 -17.26
CA TYR A 173 -15.75 -32.99 -16.49
C TYR A 173 -17.15 -32.67 -16.98
N GLU A 174 -17.64 -33.55 -17.88
CA GLU A 174 -18.94 -33.41 -18.52
C GLU A 174 -19.74 -34.67 -18.34
N THR A 175 -21.05 -34.54 -18.20
CA THR A 175 -22.00 -35.66 -18.18
C THR A 175 -22.63 -35.74 -19.55
N VAL A 176 -22.33 -36.81 -20.26
CA VAL A 176 -22.90 -37.06 -21.60
C VAL A 176 -24.14 -37.92 -21.46
N GLY A 177 -25.28 -37.37 -21.87
CA GLY A 177 -26.54 -38.13 -21.93
C GLY A 177 -26.59 -39.03 -23.15
N LEU A 178 -26.90 -40.30 -22.93
CA LEU A 178 -27.17 -41.27 -24.01
C LEU A 178 -28.68 -41.43 -24.22
N ARG A 179 -29.09 -41.68 -25.46
CA ARG A 179 -30.48 -42.02 -25.76
C ARG A 179 -30.79 -43.42 -25.27
N TYR A 180 -32.01 -43.68 -24.85
CA TYR A 180 -32.45 -44.98 -24.38
C TYR A 180 -32.28 -46.06 -25.46
N SER A 181 -32.39 -45.72 -26.76
CA SER A 181 -32.15 -46.60 -27.90
C SER A 181 -30.72 -47.12 -28.01
N ASP A 182 -29.74 -46.42 -27.41
CA ASP A 182 -28.31 -46.69 -27.56
C ASP A 182 -27.73 -47.40 -26.31
N LEU A 183 -28.59 -47.79 -25.37
CA LEU A 183 -28.21 -48.50 -24.12
C LEU A 183 -27.43 -49.79 -24.39
N ASP A 184 -27.81 -50.57 -25.41
CA ASP A 184 -27.13 -51.80 -25.80
C ASP A 184 -25.68 -51.56 -26.29
N SER A 185 -25.38 -50.33 -26.75
CA SER A 185 -24.07 -49.92 -27.24
C SER A 185 -23.20 -49.26 -26.17
N MET A 186 -23.70 -49.07 -24.93
CA MET A 186 -23.04 -48.35 -23.85
C MET A 186 -21.63 -48.89 -23.56
N GLY A 187 -21.46 -50.22 -23.53
CA GLY A 187 -20.15 -50.82 -23.27
C GLY A 187 -19.10 -50.52 -24.35
N LYS A 188 -19.56 -50.36 -25.60
CA LYS A 188 -18.68 -49.99 -26.72
C LYS A 188 -18.28 -48.49 -26.64
N ILE A 189 -19.26 -47.62 -26.36
CA ILE A 189 -19.05 -46.18 -26.22
C ILE A 189 -18.07 -45.88 -25.06
N VAL A 190 -18.28 -46.53 -23.90
CA VAL A 190 -17.37 -46.38 -22.74
C VAL A 190 -15.94 -46.80 -23.08
N LYS A 191 -15.77 -47.93 -23.80
CA LYS A 191 -14.45 -48.39 -24.25
C LYS A 191 -13.77 -47.41 -25.19
N GLU A 192 -14.50 -46.86 -26.15
CA GLU A 192 -13.95 -45.90 -27.12
C GLU A 192 -13.56 -44.57 -26.44
N VAL A 193 -14.39 -44.05 -25.53
CA VAL A 193 -14.09 -42.82 -24.77
C VAL A 193 -12.92 -43.03 -23.82
N THR A 194 -12.76 -44.23 -23.22
CA THR A 194 -11.62 -44.49 -22.31
C THR A 194 -10.30 -44.69 -23.08
N ALA A 195 -10.37 -45.00 -24.36
CA ALA A 195 -9.20 -45.19 -25.23
C ALA A 195 -8.72 -43.87 -25.91
N MET A 196 -9.49 -42.76 -25.77
CA MET A 196 -9.11 -41.43 -26.22
C MET A 196 -8.18 -40.72 -25.19
#